data_8d3304d80afc9a53e3b94f8919eb6f03
#
_entry.id   8d3304d80afc9a53e3b94f8919eb6f03
#
_cell.length_a   1.000
_cell.length_b   1.000
_cell.length_c   1.000
_cell.angle_alpha   90.00
_cell.angle_beta   90.00
_cell.angle_gamma   90.00
#
_symmetry.space_group_name_H-M   'P 1'
#
loop_
_entity.id
_entity.type
_entity.pdbx_description
1 polymer ?
#
loop_
_entity_poly.entity_id
_entity_poly.type
_entity_poly.pdbx_seq_one_letter_code
_entity_poly.pdbx_strand_id
1 'polypeptide(L)'
;MRTRTTAVALAILLGPLAEVGAAAGDDPVVAVVEGEQVLRSELEAAQAELPEQYRQLPLAMIYDPLLVRVIDRRLLAKEAERRKLDARPEVQAALARARREVLGDRLLEAAIVEALTPERLQQAYAVARAQPGFAVEEVRARHILLKTEAEAREVIAALAGGADFGKLAKERSIDPSAPQTEGDLGFFRRETMVEPFAEAAFGLEPGQITREPVQTRFGWHVIRVEERRSAAPTLEEKEAELKEQIARETVNALVAELRSKARIERFAIDGSPKAN
;
A
#
# COMPACT_ATOMS: atom_id res chain seq x y z
N MET A 1 -37.10 51.82 66.62
CA MET A 1 -37.09 50.52 65.85
C MET A 1 -36.10 50.59 64.69
N ARG A 2 -34.94 49.96 64.86
CA ARG A 2 -33.91 49.95 63.82
C ARG A 2 -33.92 48.55 63.20
N THR A 3 -34.35 48.48 61.92
CA THR A 3 -34.34 47.28 61.10
C THR A 3 -32.91 47.04 60.54
N ARG A 4 -32.30 45.95 60.98
CA ARG A 4 -31.03 45.51 60.44
C ARG A 4 -31.28 44.66 59.19
N THR A 5 -30.85 45.16 58.02
CA THR A 5 -30.85 44.43 56.74
C THR A 5 -29.55 43.59 56.70
N THR A 6 -29.68 42.27 56.73
CA THR A 6 -28.56 41.33 56.60
C THR A 6 -28.30 41.12 55.12
N ALA A 7 -27.16 41.57 54.59
CA ALA A 7 -26.70 41.26 53.25
C ALA A 7 -26.05 39.87 53.28
N VAL A 8 -26.59 38.92 52.49
CA VAL A 8 -25.99 37.63 52.23
C VAL A 8 -25.00 37.80 51.08
N ALA A 9 -23.71 37.75 51.38
CA ALA A 9 -22.66 37.73 50.36
C ALA A 9 -22.56 36.32 49.80
N LEU A 10 -22.89 36.14 48.52
CA LEU A 10 -22.66 34.91 47.76
C LEU A 10 -21.18 34.85 47.38
N ALA A 11 -20.39 34.08 48.13
CA ALA A 11 -19.00 33.82 47.80
C ALA A 11 -18.95 32.79 46.67
N ILE A 12 -18.64 33.25 45.45
CA ILE A 12 -18.28 32.38 44.31
C ILE A 12 -16.88 31.84 44.63
N LEU A 13 -16.82 30.58 45.06
CA LEU A 13 -15.59 29.82 45.17
C LEU A 13 -15.08 29.51 43.74
N LEU A 14 -14.20 30.37 43.24
CA LEU A 14 -13.29 30.02 42.14
C LEU A 14 -12.28 29.00 42.74
N GLY A 15 -12.55 27.73 42.49
CA GLY A 15 -11.54 26.70 42.72
C GLY A 15 -10.33 26.94 41.80
N PRO A 16 -9.13 26.56 42.22
CA PRO A 16 -7.95 26.72 41.37
C PRO A 16 -8.15 25.98 40.06
N LEU A 17 -7.98 26.69 38.95
CA LEU A 17 -7.75 26.10 37.64
C LEU A 17 -6.54 25.19 37.80
N ALA A 18 -6.77 23.87 37.84
CA ALA A 18 -5.69 22.91 37.78
C ALA A 18 -4.88 23.24 36.52
N GLU A 19 -3.60 23.55 36.71
CA GLU A 19 -2.67 23.64 35.60
C GLU A 19 -2.78 22.33 34.80
N VAL A 20 -3.33 22.42 33.58
CA VAL A 20 -3.32 21.32 32.65
C VAL A 20 -1.86 21.12 32.28
N GLY A 21 -1.21 20.22 33.00
CA GLY A 21 0.16 19.82 32.72
C GLY A 21 0.24 19.41 31.25
N ALA A 22 1.17 20.02 30.54
CA ALA A 22 1.48 19.63 29.17
C ALA A 22 1.76 18.13 29.14
N ALA A 23 0.99 17.37 28.37
CA ALA A 23 1.26 15.97 28.14
C ALA A 23 2.67 15.84 27.56
N ALA A 24 3.49 15.00 28.17
CA ALA A 24 4.83 14.71 27.69
C ALA A 24 4.71 13.94 26.36
N GLY A 25 5.01 14.62 25.25
CA GLY A 25 5.02 14.03 23.90
C GLY A 25 4.37 14.98 22.88
N ASP A 26 4.69 14.77 21.62
CA ASP A 26 4.22 15.53 20.45
C ASP A 26 2.69 15.43 20.17
N ASP A 27 1.86 14.99 21.13
CA ASP A 27 0.42 14.79 20.96
C ASP A 27 -0.39 15.86 21.73
N PRO A 28 -0.78 16.96 21.07
CA PRO A 28 -1.42 18.08 21.73
C PRO A 28 -2.84 17.75 22.21
N VAL A 29 -3.19 18.32 23.38
CA VAL A 29 -4.56 18.30 23.90
C VAL A 29 -5.44 19.21 23.05
N VAL A 30 -6.50 18.66 22.50
CA VAL A 30 -7.44 19.36 21.60
C VAL A 30 -8.77 19.69 22.27
N ALA A 31 -9.11 19.01 23.37
CA ALA A 31 -10.24 19.34 24.24
C ALA A 31 -10.04 18.73 25.66
N VAL A 32 -10.85 19.16 26.60
CA VAL A 32 -11.00 18.52 27.91
C VAL A 32 -12.48 18.26 28.17
N VAL A 33 -12.85 17.01 28.42
CA VAL A 33 -14.23 16.58 28.66
C VAL A 33 -14.32 15.98 30.04
N GLU A 34 -15.05 16.66 30.96
CA GLU A 34 -15.21 16.25 32.37
C GLU A 34 -13.85 15.95 33.08
N GLY A 35 -12.84 16.78 32.79
CA GLY A 35 -11.49 16.66 33.35
C GLY A 35 -10.56 15.69 32.63
N GLU A 36 -11.01 14.94 31.63
CA GLU A 36 -10.19 14.06 30.81
C GLU A 36 -9.79 14.72 29.51
N GLN A 37 -8.50 14.60 29.19
CA GLN A 37 -7.94 15.16 27.95
C GLN A 37 -8.39 14.36 26.73
N VAL A 38 -8.73 15.06 25.65
CA VAL A 38 -8.86 14.53 24.29
C VAL A 38 -7.61 14.93 23.54
N LEU A 39 -6.88 13.96 23.01
CA LEU A 39 -5.62 14.18 22.30
C LEU A 39 -5.87 14.28 20.79
N ARG A 40 -4.96 14.93 20.10
CA ARG A 40 -5.00 15.02 18.62
C ARG A 40 -5.00 13.63 17.96
N SER A 41 -4.23 12.67 18.50
CA SER A 41 -4.21 11.29 18.01
C SER A 41 -5.58 10.61 18.04
N GLU A 42 -6.46 10.99 18.98
CA GLU A 42 -7.83 10.46 19.00
C GLU A 42 -8.66 10.98 17.81
N LEU A 43 -8.42 12.22 17.38
CA LEU A 43 -9.06 12.74 16.16
C LEU A 43 -8.51 12.03 14.91
N GLU A 44 -7.21 11.82 14.85
CA GLU A 44 -6.57 11.10 13.75
C GLU A 44 -7.10 9.65 13.66
N ALA A 45 -7.26 8.98 14.80
CA ALA A 45 -7.90 7.66 14.86
C ALA A 45 -9.37 7.70 14.42
N ALA A 46 -10.13 8.69 14.87
CA ALA A 46 -11.53 8.88 14.46
C ALA A 46 -11.64 9.22 12.95
N GLN A 47 -10.69 9.95 12.37
CA GLN A 47 -10.61 10.21 10.93
C GLN A 47 -10.39 8.93 10.14
N ALA A 48 -9.52 8.03 10.63
CA ALA A 48 -9.26 6.74 9.98
C ALA A 48 -10.50 5.83 9.89
N GLU A 49 -11.49 6.02 10.76
CA GLU A 49 -12.78 5.31 10.74
C GLU A 49 -13.80 5.90 9.74
N LEU A 50 -13.53 7.08 9.17
CA LEU A 50 -14.45 7.72 8.22
C LEU A 50 -14.46 7.01 6.86
N PRO A 51 -15.53 7.21 6.05
CA PRO A 51 -15.52 6.81 4.65
C PRO A 51 -14.32 7.39 3.88
N GLU A 52 -13.83 6.69 2.87
CA GLU A 52 -12.57 6.98 2.18
C GLU A 52 -12.44 8.44 1.70
N GLN A 53 -13.53 9.02 1.20
CA GLN A 53 -13.58 10.40 0.74
C GLN A 53 -13.24 11.44 1.82
N TYR A 54 -13.43 11.11 3.10
CA TYR A 54 -13.12 12.00 4.23
C TYR A 54 -11.75 11.67 4.86
N ARG A 55 -11.27 10.43 4.74
CA ARG A 55 -9.95 10.02 5.28
C ARG A 55 -8.79 10.74 4.62
N GLN A 56 -8.94 11.12 3.34
CA GLN A 56 -7.90 11.79 2.56
C GLN A 56 -7.89 13.32 2.75
N LEU A 57 -8.90 13.89 3.42
CA LEU A 57 -8.95 15.33 3.66
C LEU A 57 -7.91 15.75 4.72
N PRO A 58 -7.30 16.94 4.58
CA PRO A 58 -6.51 17.51 5.66
C PRO A 58 -7.32 17.61 6.95
N LEU A 59 -6.76 17.17 8.09
CA LEU A 59 -7.46 17.17 9.38
C LEU A 59 -8.04 18.56 9.72
N ALA A 60 -7.34 19.64 9.36
CA ALA A 60 -7.82 21.01 9.58
C ALA A 60 -9.14 21.35 8.92
N MET A 61 -9.50 20.67 7.80
CA MET A 61 -10.78 20.91 7.10
C MET A 61 -11.97 20.25 7.77
N ILE A 62 -11.73 19.20 8.55
CA ILE A 62 -12.79 18.42 9.20
C ILE A 62 -12.66 18.47 10.74
N TYR A 63 -11.78 19.34 11.25
CA TYR A 63 -11.42 19.40 12.65
C TYR A 63 -12.63 19.58 13.57
N ASP A 64 -13.42 20.66 13.39
CA ASP A 64 -14.52 20.98 14.29
C ASP A 64 -15.62 19.89 14.30
N PRO A 65 -16.15 19.42 13.15
CA PRO A 65 -17.15 18.36 13.17
C PRO A 65 -16.60 17.04 13.73
N LEU A 66 -15.32 16.76 13.50
CA LEU A 66 -14.69 15.53 14.02
C LEU A 66 -14.48 15.63 15.53
N LEU A 67 -14.03 16.77 16.05
CA LEU A 67 -13.88 17.02 17.47
C LEU A 67 -15.23 16.89 18.20
N VAL A 68 -16.29 17.49 17.69
CA VAL A 68 -17.66 17.34 18.24
C VAL A 68 -18.03 15.86 18.31
N ARG A 69 -17.83 15.11 17.23
CA ARG A 69 -18.13 13.68 17.19
C ARG A 69 -17.36 12.88 18.26
N VAL A 70 -16.06 13.17 18.45
CA VAL A 70 -15.22 12.50 19.47
C VAL A 70 -15.72 12.85 20.89
N ILE A 71 -16.04 14.12 21.15
CA ILE A 71 -16.62 14.57 22.42
C ILE A 71 -17.95 13.87 22.70
N ASP A 72 -18.89 13.87 21.75
CA ASP A 72 -20.19 13.23 21.90
C ASP A 72 -20.06 11.73 22.22
N ARG A 73 -19.17 11.04 21.49
CA ARG A 73 -18.91 9.61 21.70
C ARG A 73 -18.39 9.33 23.11
N ARG A 74 -17.49 10.19 23.63
CA ARG A 74 -16.96 10.09 24.99
C ARG A 74 -18.05 10.34 26.05
N LEU A 75 -18.90 11.37 25.85
CA LEU A 75 -20.02 11.65 26.75
C LEU A 75 -21.02 10.48 26.80
N LEU A 76 -21.35 9.92 25.61
CA LEU A 76 -22.23 8.75 25.54
C LEU A 76 -21.64 7.52 26.24
N ALA A 77 -20.34 7.29 26.09
CA ALA A 77 -19.66 6.18 26.78
C ALA A 77 -19.71 6.36 28.32
N LYS A 78 -19.39 7.56 28.83
CA LYS A 78 -19.48 7.87 30.26
C LYS A 78 -20.89 7.70 30.82
N GLU A 79 -21.90 8.15 30.09
CA GLU A 79 -23.30 7.96 30.49
C GLU A 79 -23.70 6.48 30.48
N ALA A 80 -23.19 5.70 29.54
CA ALA A 80 -23.42 4.25 29.50
C ALA A 80 -22.79 3.55 30.71
N GLU A 81 -21.58 3.92 31.10
CA GLU A 81 -20.91 3.44 32.34
C GLU A 81 -21.67 3.83 33.59
N ARG A 82 -22.10 5.09 33.68
CA ARG A 82 -22.94 5.58 34.80
C ARG A 82 -24.22 4.77 34.95
N ARG A 83 -24.80 4.31 33.84
CA ARG A 83 -25.98 3.41 33.81
C ARG A 83 -25.62 1.95 33.95
N LYS A 84 -24.36 1.60 34.16
CA LYS A 84 -23.84 0.22 34.27
C LYS A 84 -24.15 -0.66 33.08
N LEU A 85 -24.22 -0.05 31.86
CA LEU A 85 -24.43 -0.81 30.64
C LEU A 85 -23.20 -1.67 30.29
N ASP A 86 -22.02 -1.22 30.66
CA ASP A 86 -20.75 -1.93 30.59
C ASP A 86 -20.76 -3.28 31.33
N ALA A 87 -21.50 -3.38 32.45
CA ALA A 87 -21.65 -4.60 33.25
C ALA A 87 -22.60 -5.65 32.64
N ARG A 88 -23.31 -5.32 31.58
CA ARG A 88 -24.23 -6.27 30.94
C ARG A 88 -23.44 -7.39 30.24
N PRO A 89 -23.89 -8.68 30.33
CA PRO A 89 -23.17 -9.80 29.78
C PRO A 89 -22.85 -9.67 28.28
N GLU A 90 -23.80 -9.15 27.50
CA GLU A 90 -23.64 -8.95 26.06
C GLU A 90 -22.59 -7.86 25.75
N VAL A 91 -22.51 -6.81 26.56
CA VAL A 91 -21.50 -5.75 26.41
C VAL A 91 -20.13 -6.26 26.82
N GLN A 92 -20.03 -6.97 27.94
CA GLN A 92 -18.80 -7.61 28.38
C GLN A 92 -18.26 -8.61 27.30
N ALA A 93 -19.13 -9.40 26.70
CA ALA A 93 -18.75 -10.31 25.62
C ALA A 93 -18.22 -9.56 24.40
N ALA A 94 -18.85 -8.42 24.02
CA ALA A 94 -18.42 -7.56 22.92
C ALA A 94 -17.06 -6.91 23.22
N LEU A 95 -16.87 -6.36 24.41
CA LEU A 95 -15.60 -5.75 24.85
C LEU A 95 -14.47 -6.80 24.87
N ALA A 96 -14.76 -8.02 25.41
CA ALA A 96 -13.77 -9.10 25.43
C ALA A 96 -13.38 -9.57 24.02
N ARG A 97 -14.31 -9.56 23.05
CA ARG A 97 -14.01 -9.85 21.65
C ARG A 97 -13.15 -8.76 21.05
N ALA A 98 -13.55 -7.50 21.14
CA ALA A 98 -12.81 -6.36 20.60
C ALA A 98 -11.38 -6.31 21.17
N ARG A 99 -11.23 -6.57 22.49
CA ARG A 99 -9.90 -6.64 23.13
C ARG A 99 -9.02 -7.73 22.50
N ARG A 100 -9.57 -8.94 22.26
CA ARG A 100 -8.80 -10.03 21.63
C ARG A 100 -8.38 -9.68 20.22
N GLU A 101 -9.27 -9.07 19.43
CA GLU A 101 -8.99 -8.62 18.06
C GLU A 101 -7.84 -7.60 18.08
N VAL A 102 -7.98 -6.52 18.86
CA VAL A 102 -6.95 -5.47 18.95
C VAL A 102 -5.61 -6.02 19.41
N LEU A 103 -5.57 -6.87 20.45
CA LEU A 103 -4.32 -7.44 20.93
C LEU A 103 -3.70 -8.41 19.95
N GLY A 104 -4.51 -9.19 19.24
CA GLY A 104 -4.05 -10.10 18.19
C GLY A 104 -3.41 -9.33 17.03
N ASP A 105 -4.11 -8.32 16.52
CA ASP A 105 -3.63 -7.49 15.40
C ASP A 105 -2.34 -6.75 15.77
N ARG A 106 -2.26 -6.16 16.98
CA ARG A 106 -1.05 -5.48 17.44
C ARG A 106 0.14 -6.41 17.60
N LEU A 107 -0.08 -7.64 18.06
CA LEU A 107 0.98 -8.65 18.14
C LEU A 107 1.51 -9.02 16.73
N LEU A 108 0.60 -9.22 15.77
CA LEU A 108 0.98 -9.53 14.40
C LEU A 108 1.75 -8.37 13.75
N GLU A 109 1.25 -7.15 13.91
CA GLU A 109 1.91 -5.94 13.42
C GLU A 109 3.32 -5.77 14.01
N ALA A 110 3.46 -5.90 15.33
CA ALA A 110 4.75 -5.81 15.99
C ALA A 110 5.73 -6.88 15.50
N ALA A 111 5.29 -8.13 15.36
CA ALA A 111 6.12 -9.22 14.85
C ALA A 111 6.57 -8.98 13.40
N ILE A 112 5.69 -8.44 12.55
CA ILE A 112 6.02 -8.11 11.15
C ILE A 112 7.05 -6.97 11.12
N VAL A 113 6.85 -5.91 11.89
CA VAL A 113 7.78 -4.77 11.95
C VAL A 113 9.16 -5.23 12.42
N GLU A 114 9.22 -6.06 13.46
CA GLU A 114 10.48 -6.64 13.97
C GLU A 114 11.17 -7.53 12.93
N ALA A 115 10.41 -8.28 12.12
CA ALA A 115 10.96 -9.16 11.11
C ALA A 115 11.41 -8.44 9.83
N LEU A 116 10.88 -7.25 9.54
CA LEU A 116 11.20 -6.50 8.32
C LEU A 116 12.48 -5.68 8.46
N THR A 117 13.61 -6.36 8.69
CA THR A 117 14.93 -5.71 8.73
C THR A 117 15.58 -5.69 7.34
N PRO A 118 16.51 -4.74 7.10
CA PRO A 118 17.30 -4.72 5.85
C PRO A 118 18.02 -6.03 5.59
N GLU A 119 18.58 -6.66 6.65
CA GLU A 119 19.31 -7.92 6.55
C GLU A 119 18.39 -9.07 6.14
N ARG A 120 17.18 -9.13 6.69
CA ARG A 120 16.20 -10.15 6.34
C ARG A 120 15.72 -9.99 4.90
N LEU A 121 15.54 -8.73 4.46
CA LEU A 121 15.18 -8.42 3.08
C LEU A 121 16.27 -8.84 2.10
N GLN A 122 17.53 -8.56 2.42
CA GLN A 122 18.68 -9.03 1.61
C GLN A 122 18.78 -10.55 1.57
N GLN A 123 18.55 -11.24 2.68
CA GLN A 123 18.52 -12.70 2.73
C GLN A 123 17.41 -13.27 1.86
N ALA A 124 16.19 -12.73 1.97
CA ALA A 124 15.07 -13.16 1.15
C ALA A 124 15.35 -12.94 -0.35
N TYR A 125 15.94 -11.80 -0.71
CA TYR A 125 16.38 -11.54 -2.08
C TYR A 125 17.44 -12.52 -2.57
N ALA A 126 18.44 -12.83 -1.75
CA ALA A 126 19.48 -13.80 -2.11
C ALA A 126 18.89 -15.20 -2.35
N VAL A 127 17.92 -15.62 -1.51
CA VAL A 127 17.19 -16.88 -1.69
C VAL A 127 16.37 -16.86 -2.98
N ALA A 128 15.62 -15.77 -3.22
CA ALA A 128 14.83 -15.62 -4.44
C ALA A 128 15.70 -15.64 -5.70
N ARG A 129 16.85 -14.94 -5.66
CA ARG A 129 17.80 -14.87 -6.77
C ARG A 129 18.41 -16.23 -7.14
N ALA A 130 18.51 -17.14 -6.19
CA ALA A 130 19.01 -18.49 -6.41
C ALA A 130 17.97 -19.43 -7.05
N GLN A 131 16.69 -19.02 -7.14
CA GLN A 131 15.65 -19.87 -7.72
C GLN A 131 15.71 -19.87 -9.26
N PRO A 132 15.46 -21.02 -9.91
CA PRO A 132 15.29 -21.07 -11.35
C PRO A 132 14.19 -20.09 -11.82
N GLY A 133 14.44 -19.37 -12.90
CA GLY A 133 13.48 -18.41 -13.44
C GLY A 133 13.43 -17.04 -12.74
N PHE A 134 14.30 -16.79 -11.77
CA PHE A 134 14.36 -15.46 -11.15
C PHE A 134 14.85 -14.37 -12.12
N ALA A 135 15.83 -14.71 -12.96
CA ALA A 135 16.25 -13.80 -14.01
C ALA A 135 15.24 -13.84 -15.17
N VAL A 136 14.86 -12.68 -15.64
CA VAL A 136 13.92 -12.49 -16.76
C VAL A 136 14.65 -12.14 -18.03
N GLU A 137 14.07 -12.53 -19.16
CA GLU A 137 14.59 -12.15 -20.46
C GLU A 137 14.31 -10.69 -20.73
N GLU A 138 15.33 -9.95 -21.18
CA GLU A 138 15.24 -8.59 -21.70
C GLU A 138 15.72 -8.57 -23.14
N VAL A 139 14.99 -7.86 -23.97
CA VAL A 139 15.28 -7.63 -25.38
C VAL A 139 15.64 -6.17 -25.59
N ARG A 140 16.74 -5.90 -26.31
CA ARG A 140 17.03 -4.59 -26.86
C ARG A 140 16.61 -4.57 -28.31
N ALA A 141 15.76 -3.64 -28.67
CA ALA A 141 15.29 -3.54 -30.04
C ALA A 141 15.26 -2.08 -30.52
N ARG A 142 15.33 -1.93 -31.85
CA ARG A 142 14.96 -0.70 -32.54
C ARG A 142 13.61 -0.86 -33.19
N HIS A 143 12.86 0.21 -33.31
CA HIS A 143 11.61 0.22 -34.05
C HIS A 143 11.46 1.45 -34.95
N ILE A 144 10.63 1.29 -35.97
CA ILE A 144 10.13 2.36 -36.84
C ILE A 144 8.62 2.33 -36.74
N LEU A 145 8.01 3.41 -36.23
CA LEU A 145 6.55 3.55 -36.08
C LEU A 145 6.00 4.33 -37.26
N LEU A 146 4.95 3.82 -37.89
CA LEU A 146 4.37 4.35 -39.11
C LEU A 146 2.86 4.45 -39.03
N LYS A 147 2.25 5.33 -39.81
CA LYS A 147 0.79 5.55 -39.77
C LYS A 147 0.01 4.43 -40.45
N THR A 148 0.56 3.87 -41.53
CA THR A 148 -0.12 2.91 -42.36
C THR A 148 0.69 1.63 -42.55
N GLU A 149 -0.02 0.53 -42.80
CA GLU A 149 0.60 -0.75 -43.13
C GLU A 149 1.44 -0.68 -44.43
N ALA A 150 0.97 0.08 -45.42
CA ALA A 150 1.68 0.25 -46.69
C ALA A 150 3.06 0.88 -46.49
N GLU A 151 3.15 1.96 -45.67
CA GLU A 151 4.43 2.58 -45.33
C GLU A 151 5.36 1.61 -44.61
N ALA A 152 4.82 0.79 -43.71
CA ALA A 152 5.61 -0.20 -42.96
C ALA A 152 6.13 -1.32 -43.92
N ARG A 153 5.35 -1.76 -44.87
CA ARG A 153 5.80 -2.72 -45.93
C ARG A 153 6.89 -2.14 -46.83
N GLU A 154 6.79 -0.86 -47.17
CA GLU A 154 7.85 -0.15 -47.90
C GLU A 154 9.16 -0.10 -47.11
N VAL A 155 9.10 0.20 -45.82
CA VAL A 155 10.27 0.22 -44.93
C VAL A 155 10.89 -1.17 -44.82
N ILE A 156 10.08 -2.22 -44.65
CA ILE A 156 10.58 -3.61 -44.64
C ILE A 156 11.29 -3.95 -45.96
N ALA A 157 10.72 -3.57 -47.09
CA ALA A 157 11.33 -3.81 -48.39
C ALA A 157 12.66 -3.06 -48.57
N ALA A 158 12.74 -1.80 -48.11
CA ALA A 158 13.96 -1.01 -48.13
C ALA A 158 15.07 -1.64 -47.25
N LEU A 159 14.71 -2.09 -46.07
CA LEU A 159 15.63 -2.80 -45.16
C LEU A 159 16.12 -4.12 -45.74
N ALA A 160 15.26 -4.89 -46.39
CA ALA A 160 15.65 -6.08 -47.15
C ALA A 160 16.61 -5.77 -48.30
N GLY A 161 16.52 -4.57 -48.88
CA GLY A 161 17.45 -4.04 -49.90
C GLY A 161 18.76 -3.47 -49.31
N GLY A 162 19.00 -3.55 -48.01
CA GLY A 162 20.22 -3.11 -47.34
C GLY A 162 20.22 -1.66 -46.88
N ALA A 163 19.05 -1.00 -46.79
CA ALA A 163 18.95 0.32 -46.22
C ALA A 163 19.31 0.32 -44.73
N ASP A 164 19.88 1.43 -44.24
CA ASP A 164 20.23 1.58 -42.80
C ASP A 164 18.98 1.80 -41.96
N PHE A 165 18.83 1.01 -40.92
CA PHE A 165 17.66 1.04 -40.02
C PHE A 165 17.54 2.38 -39.26
N GLY A 166 18.64 2.86 -38.70
CA GLY A 166 18.65 4.10 -37.94
C GLY A 166 18.33 5.31 -38.78
N LYS A 167 18.84 5.33 -40.02
CA LYS A 167 18.53 6.41 -40.97
C LYS A 167 17.04 6.41 -41.34
N LEU A 168 16.48 5.24 -41.67
CA LEU A 168 15.05 5.12 -41.93
C LEU A 168 14.18 5.48 -40.71
N ALA A 169 14.61 5.12 -39.49
CA ALA A 169 13.93 5.51 -38.27
C ALA A 169 13.87 7.03 -38.13
N LYS A 170 14.98 7.74 -38.33
CA LYS A 170 15.02 9.21 -38.31
C LYS A 170 14.13 9.87 -39.34
N GLU A 171 14.10 9.31 -40.55
CA GLU A 171 13.43 9.93 -41.70
C GLU A 171 11.94 9.60 -41.81
N ARG A 172 11.54 8.40 -41.35
CA ARG A 172 10.20 7.85 -41.63
C ARG A 172 9.37 7.59 -40.38
N SER A 173 9.99 7.42 -39.18
CA SER A 173 9.26 7.13 -37.98
C SER A 173 8.45 8.31 -37.47
N ILE A 174 7.20 8.05 -37.08
CA ILE A 174 6.36 9.04 -36.35
C ILE A 174 6.58 9.00 -34.87
N ASP A 175 7.46 8.15 -34.34
CA ASP A 175 7.85 8.17 -32.94
C ASP A 175 8.67 9.44 -32.68
N PRO A 176 8.24 10.30 -31.72
CA PRO A 176 8.93 11.55 -31.41
C PRO A 176 10.39 11.37 -30.95
N SER A 177 10.76 10.23 -30.43
CA SER A 177 12.12 9.92 -29.95
C SER A 177 13.07 9.48 -31.07
N ALA A 178 12.53 8.99 -32.19
CA ALA A 178 13.31 8.41 -33.29
C ALA A 178 14.42 9.31 -33.85
N PRO A 179 14.27 10.64 -33.95
CA PRO A 179 15.34 11.49 -34.45
C PRO A 179 16.62 11.47 -33.58
N GLN A 180 16.46 11.26 -32.27
CA GLN A 180 17.57 11.22 -31.30
C GLN A 180 18.09 9.81 -31.08
N THR A 181 17.19 8.83 -30.99
CA THR A 181 17.50 7.45 -30.61
C THR A 181 17.78 6.55 -31.81
N GLU A 182 17.49 6.99 -33.05
CA GLU A 182 17.52 6.13 -34.23
C GLU A 182 16.59 4.92 -34.13
N GLY A 183 15.49 5.11 -33.34
CA GLY A 183 14.50 4.09 -33.04
C GLY A 183 14.93 3.11 -31.93
N ASP A 184 16.09 3.29 -31.27
CA ASP A 184 16.55 2.42 -30.19
C ASP A 184 15.69 2.64 -28.93
N LEU A 185 15.08 1.55 -28.44
CA LEU A 185 14.24 1.52 -27.24
C LEU A 185 15.01 1.11 -25.98
N GLY A 186 16.30 0.76 -26.10
CA GLY A 186 17.05 0.15 -25.03
C GLY A 186 16.56 -1.26 -24.71
N PHE A 187 16.99 -1.79 -23.55
CA PHE A 187 16.49 -3.07 -23.04
C PHE A 187 15.11 -2.90 -22.38
N PHE A 188 14.21 -3.83 -22.69
CA PHE A 188 12.88 -3.88 -22.13
C PHE A 188 12.46 -5.32 -21.84
N ARG A 189 11.51 -5.48 -20.92
CA ARG A 189 10.86 -6.75 -20.58
C ARG A 189 9.54 -6.88 -21.34
N ARG A 190 9.07 -8.11 -21.52
CA ARG A 190 7.83 -8.40 -22.23
C ARG A 190 6.64 -7.61 -21.66
N GLU A 191 6.50 -7.57 -20.35
CA GLU A 191 5.40 -6.92 -19.64
C GLU A 191 5.39 -5.39 -19.72
N THR A 192 6.48 -4.77 -20.13
CA THR A 192 6.56 -3.30 -20.29
C THR A 192 6.08 -2.81 -21.66
N MET A 193 5.83 -3.73 -22.59
CA MET A 193 5.39 -3.41 -23.94
C MET A 193 3.95 -3.86 -24.19
N VAL A 194 3.29 -3.23 -25.18
CA VAL A 194 1.97 -3.69 -25.64
C VAL A 194 2.08 -5.07 -26.29
N GLU A 195 1.11 -5.95 -26.04
CA GLU A 195 1.20 -7.38 -26.37
C GLU A 195 1.62 -7.67 -27.83
N PRO A 196 1.03 -7.07 -28.89
CA PRO A 196 1.46 -7.38 -30.27
C PRO A 196 2.92 -7.03 -30.53
N PHE A 197 3.42 -5.93 -29.93
CA PHE A 197 4.82 -5.53 -30.05
C PHE A 197 5.74 -6.50 -29.30
N ALA A 198 5.37 -6.84 -28.06
CA ALA A 198 6.11 -7.77 -27.22
C ALA A 198 6.21 -9.15 -27.89
N GLU A 199 5.09 -9.68 -28.40
CA GLU A 199 5.05 -10.97 -29.10
C GLU A 199 6.04 -10.99 -30.28
N ALA A 200 5.99 -9.95 -31.12
CA ALA A 200 6.88 -9.83 -32.28
C ALA A 200 8.35 -9.70 -31.85
N ALA A 201 8.67 -8.79 -30.92
CA ALA A 201 10.05 -8.57 -30.49
C ALA A 201 10.66 -9.79 -29.82
N PHE A 202 9.93 -10.46 -28.93
CA PHE A 202 10.40 -11.66 -28.24
C PHE A 202 10.37 -12.93 -29.12
N GLY A 203 9.74 -12.88 -30.30
CA GLY A 203 9.79 -13.94 -31.32
C GLY A 203 10.98 -13.84 -32.25
N LEU A 204 11.74 -12.72 -32.26
CA LEU A 204 12.85 -12.49 -33.18
C LEU A 204 14.20 -12.82 -32.50
N GLU A 205 15.14 -13.38 -33.27
CA GLU A 205 16.53 -13.52 -32.82
C GLU A 205 17.33 -12.22 -33.04
N PRO A 206 18.44 -12.01 -32.32
CA PRO A 206 19.32 -10.85 -32.53
C PRO A 206 19.70 -10.67 -33.99
N GLY A 207 19.59 -9.45 -34.49
CA GLY A 207 19.80 -9.08 -35.93
C GLY A 207 18.60 -9.28 -36.83
N GLN A 208 17.55 -9.96 -36.41
CA GLN A 208 16.35 -10.16 -37.22
C GLN A 208 15.42 -8.96 -37.17
N ILE A 209 14.70 -8.78 -38.28
CA ILE A 209 13.68 -7.74 -38.50
C ILE A 209 12.34 -8.44 -38.71
N THR A 210 11.25 -7.83 -38.24
CA THR A 210 9.89 -8.31 -38.56
C THR A 210 9.68 -8.43 -40.06
N ARG A 211 9.16 -9.57 -40.48
CA ARG A 211 8.87 -9.82 -41.92
C ARG A 211 7.56 -9.18 -42.38
N GLU A 212 6.66 -8.97 -41.45
CA GLU A 212 5.36 -8.33 -41.62
C GLU A 212 5.24 -7.15 -40.63
N PRO A 213 4.49 -6.08 -41.00
CA PRO A 213 4.21 -4.97 -40.10
C PRO A 213 3.45 -5.44 -38.87
N VAL A 214 3.81 -4.93 -37.68
CA VAL A 214 3.16 -5.24 -36.42
C VAL A 214 2.20 -4.12 -36.05
N GLN A 215 0.91 -4.42 -35.98
CA GLN A 215 -0.12 -3.45 -35.64
C GLN A 215 -0.27 -3.31 -34.11
N THR A 216 -0.30 -2.06 -33.63
CA THR A 216 -0.64 -1.72 -32.25
C THR A 216 -1.62 -0.54 -32.23
N ARG A 217 -2.06 -0.12 -31.05
CA ARG A 217 -2.87 1.10 -30.88
C ARG A 217 -2.15 2.40 -31.28
N PHE A 218 -0.83 2.36 -31.44
CA PHE A 218 -0.01 3.53 -31.80
C PHE A 218 0.22 3.65 -33.31
N GLY A 219 0.01 2.59 -34.03
CA GLY A 219 0.27 2.50 -35.49
C GLY A 219 0.90 1.17 -35.85
N TRP A 220 1.70 1.20 -36.95
CA TRP A 220 2.37 0.05 -37.52
C TRP A 220 3.86 0.08 -37.24
N HIS A 221 4.40 -0.98 -36.70
CA HIS A 221 5.79 -1.08 -36.28
C HIS A 221 6.57 -2.00 -37.21
N VAL A 222 7.81 -1.60 -37.52
CA VAL A 222 8.87 -2.45 -38.00
C VAL A 222 9.90 -2.56 -36.91
N ILE A 223 10.22 -3.79 -36.47
CA ILE A 223 11.03 -4.04 -35.26
C ILE A 223 12.28 -4.80 -35.68
N ARG A 224 13.45 -4.39 -35.14
CA ARG A 224 14.71 -5.14 -35.22
C ARG A 224 15.21 -5.42 -33.82
N VAL A 225 15.45 -6.69 -33.50
CA VAL A 225 16.10 -7.07 -32.26
C VAL A 225 17.61 -6.90 -32.40
N GLU A 226 18.22 -6.19 -31.46
CA GLU A 226 19.67 -5.97 -31.42
C GLU A 226 20.36 -6.99 -30.52
N GLU A 227 19.78 -7.20 -29.33
CA GLU A 227 20.40 -8.02 -28.29
C GLU A 227 19.33 -8.65 -27.38
N ARG A 228 19.68 -9.81 -26.83
CA ARG A 228 18.91 -10.45 -25.77
C ARG A 228 19.81 -10.69 -24.57
N ARG A 229 19.28 -10.51 -23.38
CA ARG A 229 20.01 -10.85 -22.15
C ARG A 229 19.06 -11.40 -21.10
N SER A 230 19.60 -12.12 -20.15
CA SER A 230 18.90 -12.53 -18.94
C SER A 230 19.32 -11.58 -17.82
N ALA A 231 18.39 -10.83 -17.28
CA ALA A 231 18.63 -9.85 -16.21
C ALA A 231 17.87 -10.24 -14.95
N ALA A 232 18.56 -10.29 -13.83
CA ALA A 232 17.93 -10.51 -12.54
C ALA A 232 17.26 -9.20 -12.08
N PRO A 233 15.97 -9.21 -11.69
CA PRO A 233 15.34 -8.05 -11.07
C PRO A 233 16.16 -7.55 -9.87
N THR A 234 16.22 -6.25 -9.68
CA THR A 234 16.93 -5.66 -8.53
C THR A 234 16.18 -5.92 -7.23
N LEU A 235 16.87 -5.72 -6.09
CA LEU A 235 16.22 -5.76 -4.78
C LEU A 235 15.08 -4.73 -4.69
N GLU A 236 15.28 -3.52 -5.21
CA GLU A 236 14.28 -2.46 -5.21
C GLU A 236 13.01 -2.87 -5.99
N GLU A 237 13.17 -3.49 -7.16
CA GLU A 237 12.05 -3.99 -7.97
C GLU A 237 11.28 -5.12 -7.27
N LYS A 238 11.94 -5.90 -6.40
CA LYS A 238 11.34 -7.02 -5.67
C LYS A 238 10.95 -6.68 -4.23
N GLU A 239 11.25 -5.50 -3.75
CA GLU A 239 11.12 -5.13 -2.34
C GLU A 239 9.70 -5.34 -1.80
N ALA A 240 8.70 -4.89 -2.53
CA ALA A 240 7.31 -5.03 -2.10
C ALA A 240 6.87 -6.49 -1.97
N GLU A 241 7.21 -7.31 -2.96
CA GLU A 241 6.91 -8.75 -2.98
C GLU A 241 7.61 -9.49 -1.84
N LEU A 242 8.91 -9.18 -1.61
CA LEU A 242 9.68 -9.79 -0.55
C LEU A 242 9.20 -9.38 0.84
N LYS A 243 8.82 -8.12 1.05
CA LYS A 243 8.21 -7.66 2.31
C LYS A 243 6.91 -8.41 2.60
N GLU A 244 6.06 -8.58 1.61
CA GLU A 244 4.83 -9.35 1.76
C GLU A 244 5.10 -10.83 2.07
N GLN A 245 6.10 -11.43 1.42
CA GLN A 245 6.52 -12.80 1.71
C GLN A 245 7.01 -12.94 3.15
N ILE A 246 7.92 -12.06 3.61
CA ILE A 246 8.43 -12.04 4.97
C ILE A 246 7.29 -11.89 5.98
N ALA A 247 6.34 -10.99 5.72
CA ALA A 247 5.19 -10.79 6.60
C ALA A 247 4.34 -12.07 6.71
N ARG A 248 4.02 -12.73 5.59
CA ARG A 248 3.28 -14.00 5.59
C ARG A 248 4.01 -15.10 6.34
N GLU A 249 5.32 -15.25 6.10
CA GLU A 249 6.16 -16.25 6.79
C GLU A 249 6.18 -15.98 8.31
N THR A 250 6.35 -14.73 8.71
CA THR A 250 6.38 -14.32 10.12
C THR A 250 5.05 -14.64 10.82
N VAL A 251 3.92 -14.27 10.23
CA VAL A 251 2.58 -14.58 10.76
C VAL A 251 2.39 -16.08 10.91
N ASN A 252 2.72 -16.85 9.86
CA ASN A 252 2.57 -18.30 9.88
C ASN A 252 3.44 -18.96 10.95
N ALA A 253 4.70 -18.53 11.08
CA ALA A 253 5.62 -19.04 12.08
C ALA A 253 5.14 -18.72 13.51
N LEU A 254 4.73 -17.47 13.76
CA LEU A 254 4.22 -17.04 15.07
C LEU A 254 2.96 -17.84 15.45
N VAL A 255 2.00 -17.98 14.55
CA VAL A 255 0.77 -18.73 14.82
C VAL A 255 1.07 -20.23 15.05
N ALA A 256 1.99 -20.81 14.28
CA ALA A 256 2.41 -22.20 14.47
C ALA A 256 3.08 -22.40 15.84
N GLU A 257 3.96 -21.49 16.22
CA GLU A 257 4.62 -21.50 17.54
C GLU A 257 3.60 -21.42 18.68
N LEU A 258 2.68 -20.45 18.61
CA LEU A 258 1.64 -20.29 19.62
C LEU A 258 0.74 -21.53 19.73
N ARG A 259 0.37 -22.12 18.59
CA ARG A 259 -0.41 -23.36 18.57
C ARG A 259 0.32 -24.56 19.17
N SER A 260 1.63 -24.66 18.95
CA SER A 260 2.44 -25.75 19.52
C SER A 260 2.55 -25.71 21.04
N LYS A 261 2.47 -24.50 21.62
CA LYS A 261 2.54 -24.27 23.08
C LYS A 261 1.16 -24.32 23.75
N ALA A 262 0.06 -24.26 22.98
CA ALA A 262 -1.28 -24.20 23.52
C ALA A 262 -1.93 -25.59 23.62
N ARG A 263 -2.66 -25.84 24.72
CA ARG A 263 -3.58 -26.96 24.77
C ARG A 263 -4.86 -26.61 24.03
N ILE A 264 -5.11 -27.26 22.89
CA ILE A 264 -6.25 -26.99 22.02
C ILE A 264 -7.15 -28.24 21.98
N GLU A 265 -8.38 -28.09 22.45
CA GLU A 265 -9.43 -29.10 22.31
C GLU A 265 -10.43 -28.60 21.27
N ARG A 266 -10.78 -29.45 20.31
CA ARG A 266 -11.72 -29.10 19.24
C ARG A 266 -13.01 -29.91 19.40
N PHE A 267 -14.12 -29.24 19.14
CA PHE A 267 -15.44 -29.82 19.16
C PHE A 267 -16.12 -29.60 17.81
N ALA A 268 -17.03 -30.49 17.43
CA ALA A 268 -17.92 -30.28 16.30
C ALA A 268 -18.95 -29.19 16.63
N ILE A 269 -19.71 -28.73 15.62
CA ILE A 269 -20.65 -27.61 15.79
C ILE A 269 -21.78 -27.96 16.79
N ASP A 270 -22.06 -29.24 16.97
CA ASP A 270 -23.03 -29.78 17.94
C ASP A 270 -22.43 -29.97 19.34
N GLY A 271 -21.16 -29.58 19.57
CA GLY A 271 -20.47 -29.74 20.84
C GLY A 271 -19.84 -31.10 21.08
N SER A 272 -19.96 -32.06 20.17
CA SER A 272 -19.32 -33.37 20.32
C SER A 272 -17.80 -33.28 20.14
N PRO A 273 -16.97 -34.05 20.88
CA PRO A 273 -15.54 -34.06 20.71
C PRO A 273 -15.12 -34.40 19.26
N LYS A 274 -14.25 -33.57 18.67
CA LYS A 274 -13.70 -33.85 17.33
C LYS A 274 -12.34 -34.53 17.49
N ALA A 275 -12.16 -35.71 16.91
CA ALA A 275 -10.85 -36.32 16.87
C ALA A 275 -9.82 -35.39 16.20
N ASN A 276 -8.63 -35.35 16.78
CA ASN A 276 -7.51 -34.51 16.29
C ASN A 276 -7.03 -35.01 14.93
#